data_0cc68109c304b7378a1c10d11ef3174f
#
_entry.id   0cc68109c304b7378a1c10d11ef3174f
#
_cell.length_a   1.000
_cell.length_b   1.000
_cell.length_c   1.000
_cell.angle_alpha   90.00
_cell.angle_beta   90.00
_cell.angle_gamma   90.00
#
_symmetry.space_group_name_H-M   'P 1'
#
loop_
_entity.id
_entity.type
_entity.pdbx_description
1 polymer ?
#
loop_
_entity_poly.entity_id
_entity_poly.type
_entity_poly.pdbx_seq_one_letter_code
_entity_poly.pdbx_strand_id
1 'polypeptide(L)'
;MLNEIQKRILQEVADMAAIPNGAVNIRSDGQKQYRHNTKNIEIVSKTDKDGIDIHIKPFTKNESVHIPVVLTASGFQDTVYNDFFIGEGAEVNIVAGCGIHNCGGCGDSQHNGIHTFYVGKNAKVSYVEKHYGEGDGKGKRILNPQTVLYLEEGASVTLETVQIRGVDDTTRYTKAVLQGANSEIVITEKLLTHGEQKAVSDMDVFLDGEGSRTQVISRSVAQDDSTQIFYPRVTGNQACFGHVQCDAIIMGNAKVRAIPEITCNHVDASLIHEAAIGKIAGEQILKLMTLGLSYEEAEQKILDGFLK
;
A
#
# COMPACT_ATOMS: atom_id res chain seq x y z
N MET A 1 -23.65 -14.27 5.34
CA MET A 1 -22.54 -14.68 6.22
C MET A 1 -21.33 -14.97 5.34
N LEU A 2 -20.15 -14.50 5.74
CA LEU A 2 -18.89 -14.74 5.03
C LEU A 2 -18.55 -16.24 5.05
N ASN A 3 -18.14 -16.79 3.90
CA ASN A 3 -17.68 -18.17 3.79
C ASN A 3 -16.21 -18.32 4.28
N GLU A 4 -15.70 -19.54 4.32
CA GLU A 4 -14.34 -19.81 4.86
C GLU A 4 -13.23 -19.18 4.00
N ILE A 5 -13.40 -19.10 2.67
CA ILE A 5 -12.45 -18.44 1.76
C ILE A 5 -12.39 -16.95 2.07
N GLN A 6 -13.56 -16.30 2.17
CA GLN A 6 -13.66 -14.88 2.51
C GLN A 6 -13.03 -14.56 3.86
N LYS A 7 -13.25 -15.40 4.88
CA LYS A 7 -12.63 -15.23 6.21
C LYS A 7 -11.11 -15.35 6.15
N ARG A 8 -10.58 -16.34 5.42
CA ARG A 8 -9.15 -16.52 5.25
C ARG A 8 -8.51 -15.32 4.58
N ILE A 9 -9.10 -14.81 3.50
CA ILE A 9 -8.61 -13.62 2.81
C ILE A 9 -8.64 -12.39 3.74
N LEU A 10 -9.71 -12.19 4.52
CA LEU A 10 -9.78 -11.11 5.50
C LEU A 10 -8.66 -11.19 6.55
N GLN A 11 -8.25 -12.40 6.94
CA GLN A 11 -7.10 -12.59 7.82
C GLN A 11 -5.80 -12.15 7.15
N GLU A 12 -5.60 -12.47 5.86
CA GLU A 12 -4.38 -12.11 5.12
C GLU A 12 -4.28 -10.60 4.83
N VAL A 13 -5.39 -9.97 4.45
CA VAL A 13 -5.36 -8.57 3.99
C VAL A 13 -5.65 -7.53 5.07
N ALA A 14 -6.22 -7.93 6.20
CA ALA A 14 -6.64 -6.99 7.24
C ALA A 14 -6.37 -7.47 8.67
N ASP A 15 -5.65 -8.59 8.85
CA ASP A 15 -5.38 -9.26 10.13
C ASP A 15 -6.68 -9.53 10.94
N MET A 16 -7.79 -9.77 10.22
CA MET A 16 -9.12 -9.90 10.82
C MET A 16 -9.49 -11.36 11.10
N ALA A 17 -9.01 -11.92 12.20
CA ALA A 17 -9.53 -13.18 12.74
C ALA A 17 -10.96 -13.02 13.32
N ALA A 18 -11.31 -11.80 13.76
CA ALA A 18 -12.61 -11.38 14.25
C ALA A 18 -12.89 -9.94 13.82
N ILE A 19 -14.14 -9.47 13.96
CA ILE A 19 -14.48 -8.07 13.71
C ILE A 19 -13.75 -7.20 14.74
N PRO A 20 -12.89 -6.24 14.30
CA PRO A 20 -12.13 -5.41 15.23
C PRO A 20 -13.02 -4.40 15.97
N ASN A 21 -12.54 -3.94 17.12
CA ASN A 21 -13.11 -2.79 17.80
C ASN A 21 -12.73 -1.51 17.06
N GLY A 22 -13.63 -0.98 16.23
CA GLY A 22 -13.39 0.21 15.41
C GLY A 22 -14.50 0.39 14.38
N ALA A 23 -14.36 1.39 13.53
CA ALA A 23 -15.25 1.53 12.39
C ALA A 23 -14.86 0.50 11.31
N VAL A 24 -15.84 -0.20 10.78
CA VAL A 24 -15.60 -1.33 9.86
C VAL A 24 -16.55 -1.24 8.66
N ASN A 25 -16.04 -1.49 7.46
CA ASN A 25 -16.85 -1.72 6.28
C ASN A 25 -16.26 -2.86 5.45
N ILE A 26 -16.86 -4.05 5.56
CA ILE A 26 -16.45 -5.23 4.77
C ILE A 26 -17.26 -5.28 3.49
N ARG A 27 -16.57 -5.40 2.36
CA ARG A 27 -17.15 -5.55 1.02
C ARG A 27 -16.73 -6.90 0.42
N SER A 28 -17.66 -7.60 -0.23
CA SER A 28 -17.34 -8.80 -0.99
C SER A 28 -18.13 -8.85 -2.28
N ASP A 29 -17.44 -9.14 -3.40
CA ASP A 29 -18.02 -9.24 -4.75
C ASP A 29 -18.99 -8.08 -5.06
N GLY A 30 -18.52 -6.85 -4.85
CA GLY A 30 -19.29 -5.64 -5.07
C GLY A 30 -20.36 -5.32 -4.02
N GLN A 31 -20.59 -6.19 -3.05
CA GLN A 31 -21.67 -6.02 -2.06
C GLN A 31 -21.14 -5.71 -0.66
N LYS A 32 -21.82 -4.78 0.02
CA LYS A 32 -21.56 -4.53 1.45
C LYS A 32 -22.02 -5.74 2.27
N GLN A 33 -21.10 -6.36 2.98
CA GLN A 33 -21.35 -7.50 3.87
C GLN A 33 -21.58 -7.07 5.32
N TYR A 34 -20.83 -6.09 5.78
CA TYR A 34 -20.90 -5.59 7.15
C TYR A 34 -20.46 -4.13 7.23
N ARG A 35 -21.12 -3.35 8.08
CA ARG A 35 -20.70 -1.98 8.43
C ARG A 35 -20.96 -1.70 9.89
N HIS A 36 -20.01 -1.07 10.55
CA HIS A 36 -20.11 -0.56 11.90
C HIS A 36 -19.44 0.81 11.99
N ASN A 37 -20.14 1.77 12.58
CA ASN A 37 -19.64 3.10 12.90
C ASN A 37 -19.30 3.17 14.38
N THR A 38 -18.37 4.04 14.77
CA THR A 38 -18.11 4.35 16.18
C THR A 38 -18.75 5.68 16.59
N LYS A 39 -18.52 6.11 17.80
CA LYS A 39 -18.97 7.44 18.27
C LYS A 39 -18.29 8.58 17.50
N ASN A 40 -17.04 8.38 17.08
CA ASN A 40 -16.22 9.42 16.48
C ASN A 40 -15.93 9.20 15.00
N ILE A 41 -16.25 8.03 14.46
CA ILE A 41 -15.99 7.67 13.06
C ILE A 41 -17.29 7.21 12.41
N GLU A 42 -17.69 7.92 11.36
CA GLU A 42 -18.88 7.63 10.57
C GLU A 42 -18.48 7.19 9.15
N ILE A 43 -19.02 6.07 8.69
CA ILE A 43 -18.86 5.54 7.34
C ILE A 43 -20.20 5.63 6.62
N VAL A 44 -20.24 6.39 5.53
CA VAL A 44 -21.45 6.63 4.72
C VAL A 44 -21.24 6.09 3.30
N SER A 45 -22.25 5.50 2.70
CA SER A 45 -22.17 5.14 1.27
C SER A 45 -22.29 6.39 0.41
N LYS A 46 -21.47 6.49 -0.63
CA LYS A 46 -21.63 7.51 -1.67
C LYS A 46 -22.95 7.31 -2.42
N THR A 47 -23.51 8.38 -2.96
CA THR A 47 -24.77 8.37 -3.70
C THR A 47 -24.58 8.53 -5.19
N ASP A 48 -23.43 9.00 -5.63
CA ASP A 48 -23.07 9.33 -7.02
C ASP A 48 -22.24 8.23 -7.71
N LYS A 49 -21.56 7.40 -6.92
CA LYS A 49 -20.68 6.32 -7.41
C LYS A 49 -20.47 5.26 -6.35
N ASP A 50 -19.95 4.10 -6.73
CA ASP A 50 -19.60 3.06 -5.78
C ASP A 50 -18.46 3.49 -4.85
N GLY A 51 -18.69 3.36 -3.54
CA GLY A 51 -17.70 3.75 -2.53
C GLY A 51 -18.30 4.27 -1.24
N ILE A 52 -17.45 4.85 -0.42
CA ILE A 52 -17.79 5.35 0.91
C ILE A 52 -17.08 6.66 1.23
N ASP A 53 -17.72 7.48 2.05
CA ASP A 53 -17.11 8.60 2.76
C ASP A 53 -16.89 8.19 4.21
N ILE A 54 -15.69 8.42 4.72
CA ILE A 54 -15.27 8.12 6.08
C ILE A 54 -14.97 9.43 6.79
N HIS A 55 -15.82 9.81 7.74
CA HIS A 55 -15.68 11.04 8.51
C HIS A 55 -15.14 10.74 9.90
N ILE A 56 -13.94 11.21 10.19
CA ILE A 56 -13.25 11.06 11.47
C ILE A 56 -13.28 12.44 12.17
N LYS A 57 -13.93 12.51 13.33
CA LYS A 57 -14.10 13.76 14.09
C LYS A 57 -12.75 14.31 14.56
N PRO A 58 -12.64 15.64 14.72
CA PRO A 58 -11.45 16.24 15.32
C PRO A 58 -11.12 15.62 16.70
N PHE A 59 -9.83 15.51 16.99
CA PHE A 59 -9.27 15.00 18.26
C PHE A 59 -9.66 13.55 18.60
N THR A 60 -10.15 12.77 17.64
CA THR A 60 -10.36 11.33 17.80
C THR A 60 -9.03 10.65 18.14
N LYS A 61 -9.03 9.78 19.18
CA LYS A 61 -7.83 9.05 19.64
C LYS A 61 -8.16 7.58 19.86
N ASN A 62 -7.17 6.72 19.62
CA ASN A 62 -7.25 5.27 19.92
C ASN A 62 -8.41 4.57 19.20
N GLU A 63 -8.79 5.05 18.03
CA GLU A 63 -9.78 4.41 17.17
C GLU A 63 -9.16 3.97 15.84
N SER A 64 -9.81 3.01 15.19
CA SER A 64 -9.36 2.46 13.92
C SER A 64 -10.48 2.38 12.88
N VAL A 65 -10.08 2.34 11.61
CA VAL A 65 -10.97 2.10 10.46
C VAL A 65 -10.47 0.86 9.72
N HIS A 66 -11.36 -0.06 9.41
CA HIS A 66 -11.04 -1.25 8.62
C HIS A 66 -11.97 -1.34 7.41
N ILE A 67 -11.41 -1.32 6.21
CA ILE A 67 -12.17 -1.35 4.95
C ILE A 67 -11.69 -2.44 3.98
N PRO A 68 -11.68 -3.72 4.40
CA PRO A 68 -11.24 -4.79 3.52
C PRO A 68 -12.25 -5.09 2.41
N VAL A 69 -11.70 -5.49 1.25
CA VAL A 69 -12.45 -5.95 0.08
C VAL A 69 -12.03 -7.36 -0.29
N VAL A 70 -12.99 -8.22 -0.57
CA VAL A 70 -12.75 -9.60 -0.99
C VAL A 70 -13.49 -9.88 -2.30
N LEU A 71 -12.77 -10.37 -3.31
CA LEU A 71 -13.36 -10.84 -4.56
C LEU A 71 -13.19 -12.35 -4.66
N THR A 72 -14.32 -13.07 -4.80
CA THR A 72 -14.36 -14.53 -4.97
C THR A 72 -15.06 -14.95 -6.25
N ALA A 73 -15.77 -14.04 -6.90
CA ALA A 73 -16.40 -14.27 -8.21
C ALA A 73 -15.36 -14.15 -9.33
N SER A 74 -15.16 -15.23 -10.09
CA SER A 74 -14.26 -15.22 -11.25
C SER A 74 -14.75 -14.30 -12.35
N GLY A 75 -13.85 -13.50 -12.94
CA GLY A 75 -14.18 -12.52 -13.97
C GLY A 75 -14.88 -11.26 -13.46
N PHE A 76 -14.96 -11.06 -12.16
CA PHE A 76 -15.58 -9.89 -11.56
C PHE A 76 -14.62 -8.69 -11.56
N GLN A 77 -15.13 -7.53 -11.98
CA GLN A 77 -14.39 -6.27 -11.97
C GLN A 77 -15.11 -5.28 -11.06
N ASP A 78 -14.35 -4.67 -10.14
CA ASP A 78 -14.87 -3.72 -9.16
C ASP A 78 -14.00 -2.44 -9.13
N THR A 79 -14.65 -1.28 -9.03
CA THR A 79 -13.98 0.00 -8.81
C THR A 79 -14.72 0.76 -7.72
N VAL A 80 -14.01 1.13 -6.66
CA VAL A 80 -14.59 1.82 -5.51
C VAL A 80 -13.82 3.10 -5.17
N TYR A 81 -14.55 4.11 -4.73
CA TYR A 81 -14.04 5.43 -4.36
C TYR A 81 -14.25 5.65 -2.86
N ASN A 82 -13.18 5.73 -2.10
CA ASN A 82 -13.25 5.91 -0.65
C ASN A 82 -12.55 7.22 -0.27
N ASP A 83 -13.30 8.17 0.25
CA ASP A 83 -12.77 9.46 0.69
C ASP A 83 -12.74 9.52 2.22
N PHE A 84 -11.57 9.87 2.76
CA PHE A 84 -11.32 9.96 4.19
C PHE A 84 -11.18 11.41 4.59
N PHE A 85 -12.09 11.88 5.43
CA PHE A 85 -12.08 13.22 6.00
C PHE A 85 -11.61 13.14 7.46
N ILE A 86 -10.34 13.46 7.70
CA ILE A 86 -9.69 13.29 8.99
C ILE A 86 -9.62 14.66 9.67
N GLY A 87 -10.34 14.78 10.79
CA GLY A 87 -10.44 16.03 11.54
C GLY A 87 -9.12 16.44 12.20
N GLU A 88 -8.99 17.73 12.49
CA GLU A 88 -7.84 18.31 13.18
C GLU A 88 -7.46 17.53 14.44
N GLY A 89 -6.17 17.26 14.63
CA GLY A 89 -5.61 16.61 15.81
C GLY A 89 -6.06 15.17 16.04
N ALA A 90 -6.74 14.53 15.08
CA ALA A 90 -7.11 13.12 15.18
C ALA A 90 -5.86 12.21 15.08
N GLU A 91 -5.87 11.11 15.80
CA GLU A 91 -4.86 10.03 15.73
C GLU A 91 -5.57 8.70 15.47
N VAL A 92 -5.40 8.14 14.27
CA VAL A 92 -6.16 6.96 13.83
C VAL A 92 -5.32 5.99 13.04
N ASN A 93 -5.66 4.70 13.19
CA ASN A 93 -5.10 3.63 12.38
C ASN A 93 -6.14 3.22 11.33
N ILE A 94 -5.73 3.18 10.07
CA ILE A 94 -6.58 2.79 8.96
C ILE A 94 -5.98 1.55 8.30
N VAL A 95 -6.77 0.51 8.17
CA VAL A 95 -6.39 -0.73 7.51
C VAL A 95 -7.30 -0.93 6.31
N ALA A 96 -6.74 -0.87 5.14
CA ALA A 96 -7.37 -1.29 3.90
C ALA A 96 -6.69 -2.56 3.41
N GLY A 97 -7.41 -3.34 2.66
CA GLY A 97 -6.81 -4.50 2.04
C GLY A 97 -7.74 -5.10 1.00
N CYS A 98 -7.15 -5.58 -0.07
CA CYS A 98 -7.91 -6.26 -1.11
C CYS A 98 -7.33 -7.63 -1.39
N GLY A 99 -8.19 -8.65 -1.36
CA GLY A 99 -7.84 -10.00 -1.72
C GLY A 99 -8.71 -10.57 -2.82
N ILE A 100 -8.07 -11.22 -3.79
CA ILE A 100 -8.74 -11.88 -4.91
C ILE A 100 -8.51 -13.38 -4.83
N HIS A 101 -9.60 -14.14 -4.74
CA HIS A 101 -9.59 -15.58 -4.93
C HIS A 101 -10.21 -15.90 -6.29
N ASN A 102 -9.39 -16.28 -7.25
CA ASN A 102 -9.86 -16.68 -8.57
C ASN A 102 -9.75 -18.21 -8.71
N CYS A 103 -10.90 -18.92 -8.69
CA CYS A 103 -10.94 -20.37 -8.80
C CYS A 103 -11.83 -20.82 -9.95
N GLY A 104 -11.37 -21.79 -10.74
CA GLY A 104 -12.15 -22.54 -11.73
C GLY A 104 -12.63 -21.76 -12.96
N GLY A 105 -12.37 -20.45 -13.06
CA GLY A 105 -12.77 -19.59 -14.18
C GLY A 105 -11.60 -19.20 -15.08
N CYS A 106 -11.92 -18.67 -16.28
CA CYS A 106 -10.93 -18.13 -17.22
C CYS A 106 -10.96 -16.60 -17.29
N GLY A 107 -11.88 -15.93 -16.59
CA GLY A 107 -12.03 -14.48 -16.59
C GLY A 107 -11.10 -13.81 -15.58
N ASP A 108 -10.49 -12.69 -15.98
CA ASP A 108 -9.64 -11.87 -15.11
C ASP A 108 -10.50 -11.18 -14.04
N SER A 109 -10.10 -11.31 -12.78
CA SER A 109 -10.73 -10.60 -11.66
C SER A 109 -9.90 -9.38 -11.31
N GLN A 110 -10.57 -8.22 -11.19
CA GLN A 110 -9.89 -6.94 -11.00
C GLN A 110 -10.57 -6.11 -9.92
N HIS A 111 -9.76 -5.47 -9.08
CA HIS A 111 -10.23 -4.44 -8.16
C HIS A 111 -9.38 -3.17 -8.27
N ASN A 112 -10.08 -2.03 -8.38
CA ASN A 112 -9.48 -0.71 -8.38
C ASN A 112 -9.99 0.06 -7.15
N GLY A 113 -9.23 0.08 -6.09
CA GLY A 113 -9.50 0.92 -4.91
C GLY A 113 -8.93 2.32 -5.12
N ILE A 114 -9.79 3.33 -5.13
CA ILE A 114 -9.38 4.74 -5.26
C ILE A 114 -9.65 5.40 -3.91
N HIS A 115 -8.57 5.76 -3.21
CA HIS A 115 -8.60 6.28 -1.85
C HIS A 115 -8.10 7.73 -1.85
N THR A 116 -8.90 8.66 -1.32
CA THR A 116 -8.50 10.06 -1.14
C THR A 116 -8.53 10.44 0.33
N PHE A 117 -7.42 10.97 0.83
CA PHE A 117 -7.26 11.36 2.22
C PHE A 117 -7.15 12.88 2.33
N TYR A 118 -8.03 13.49 3.09
CA TYR A 118 -7.96 14.88 3.51
C TYR A 118 -7.55 14.91 4.98
N VAL A 119 -6.26 15.15 5.23
CA VAL A 119 -5.67 15.04 6.57
C VAL A 119 -5.59 16.42 7.19
N GLY A 120 -6.44 16.68 8.17
CA GLY A 120 -6.56 17.96 8.86
C GLY A 120 -5.32 18.30 9.71
N LYS A 121 -5.25 19.56 10.17
CA LYS A 121 -4.11 20.10 10.93
C LYS A 121 -3.74 19.23 12.12
N ASN A 122 -2.43 19.00 12.28
CA ASN A 122 -1.87 18.22 13.39
C ASN A 122 -2.45 16.80 13.55
N ALA A 123 -3.16 16.27 12.55
CA ALA A 123 -3.65 14.90 12.57
C ALA A 123 -2.52 13.91 12.28
N LYS A 124 -2.62 12.72 12.88
CA LYS A 124 -1.68 11.62 12.71
C LYS A 124 -2.41 10.39 12.19
N VAL A 125 -1.98 9.90 11.06
CA VAL A 125 -2.60 8.75 10.39
C VAL A 125 -1.57 7.66 10.15
N SER A 126 -1.88 6.45 10.62
CA SER A 126 -1.20 5.24 10.17
C SER A 126 -2.12 4.51 9.19
N TYR A 127 -1.71 4.38 7.94
CA TYR A 127 -2.47 3.70 6.90
C TYR A 127 -1.69 2.50 6.38
N VAL A 128 -2.30 1.32 6.49
CA VAL A 128 -1.75 0.07 5.97
C VAL A 128 -2.67 -0.48 4.89
N GLU A 129 -2.11 -0.78 3.73
CA GLU A 129 -2.81 -1.38 2.60
C GLU A 129 -2.15 -2.69 2.19
N LYS A 130 -2.89 -3.81 2.29
CA LYS A 130 -2.38 -5.14 1.94
C LYS A 130 -3.11 -5.71 0.73
N HIS A 131 -2.32 -6.24 -0.21
CA HIS A 131 -2.83 -6.89 -1.43
C HIS A 131 -2.45 -8.37 -1.45
N TYR A 132 -3.44 -9.20 -1.76
CA TYR A 132 -3.31 -10.64 -1.76
C TYR A 132 -4.05 -11.28 -2.92
N GLY A 133 -3.45 -12.28 -3.55
CA GLY A 133 -4.06 -13.06 -4.59
C GLY A 133 -3.89 -14.57 -4.34
N GLU A 134 -4.92 -15.35 -4.62
CA GLU A 134 -4.86 -16.81 -4.55
C GLU A 134 -5.84 -17.47 -5.55
N GLY A 135 -5.80 -18.80 -5.60
CA GLY A 135 -6.66 -19.61 -6.46
C GLY A 135 -5.91 -20.19 -7.65
N ASP A 136 -6.50 -21.22 -8.24
CA ASP A 136 -5.97 -22.03 -9.33
C ASP A 136 -6.64 -21.74 -10.70
N GLY A 137 -7.51 -20.72 -10.73
CA GLY A 137 -8.16 -20.26 -11.96
C GLY A 137 -7.16 -19.71 -12.98
N LYS A 138 -7.50 -19.81 -14.27
CA LYS A 138 -6.64 -19.34 -15.37
C LYS A 138 -6.68 -17.82 -15.58
N GLY A 139 -7.71 -17.14 -15.06
CA GLY A 139 -7.83 -15.68 -15.14
C GLY A 139 -6.87 -14.99 -14.19
N LYS A 140 -6.42 -13.80 -14.57
CA LYS A 140 -5.51 -12.98 -13.76
C LYS A 140 -6.21 -12.39 -12.53
N ARG A 141 -5.41 -12.16 -11.48
CA ARG A 141 -5.77 -11.38 -10.30
C ARG A 141 -5.10 -10.01 -10.41
N ILE A 142 -5.91 -8.99 -10.68
CA ILE A 142 -5.44 -7.65 -11.01
C ILE A 142 -5.84 -6.68 -9.90
N LEU A 143 -4.88 -5.94 -9.36
CA LEU A 143 -5.10 -4.94 -8.32
C LEU A 143 -4.44 -3.62 -8.72
N ASN A 144 -5.25 -2.61 -9.04
CA ASN A 144 -4.78 -1.28 -9.44
C ASN A 144 -5.23 -0.20 -8.43
N PRO A 145 -4.58 -0.11 -7.27
CA PRO A 145 -4.94 0.88 -6.26
C PRO A 145 -4.47 2.27 -6.66
N GLN A 146 -5.24 3.28 -6.25
CA GLN A 146 -4.85 4.68 -6.32
C GLN A 146 -5.03 5.31 -4.94
N THR A 147 -3.98 5.96 -4.43
CA THR A 147 -4.02 6.66 -3.14
C THR A 147 -3.58 8.09 -3.31
N VAL A 148 -4.46 9.03 -2.96
CA VAL A 148 -4.20 10.47 -3.03
C VAL A 148 -4.32 11.05 -1.62
N LEU A 149 -3.30 11.81 -1.18
CA LEU A 149 -3.26 12.39 0.16
C LEU A 149 -3.01 13.90 0.08
N TYR A 150 -3.82 14.66 0.81
CA TYR A 150 -3.64 16.10 1.02
C TYR A 150 -3.41 16.33 2.51
N LEU A 151 -2.23 16.88 2.86
CA LEU A 151 -1.82 17.09 4.26
C LEU A 151 -1.82 18.57 4.59
N GLU A 152 -2.57 18.93 5.63
CA GLU A 152 -2.56 20.28 6.21
C GLU A 152 -1.36 20.48 7.17
N GLU A 153 -1.26 21.67 7.76
CA GLU A 153 -0.19 22.08 8.68
C GLU A 153 0.00 21.09 9.82
N GLY A 154 1.24 20.63 10.03
CA GLY A 154 1.63 19.69 11.09
C GLY A 154 1.03 18.29 10.96
N ALA A 155 0.32 17.99 9.87
CA ALA A 155 -0.22 16.66 9.64
C ALA A 155 0.90 15.64 9.38
N SER A 156 0.76 14.43 9.93
CA SER A 156 1.73 13.35 9.78
C SER A 156 1.05 12.07 9.32
N VAL A 157 1.57 11.45 8.26
CA VAL A 157 1.05 10.19 7.71
C VAL A 157 2.16 9.16 7.60
N THR A 158 1.89 7.96 8.07
CA THR A 158 2.68 6.77 7.74
C THR A 158 1.83 5.89 6.82
N LEU A 159 2.28 5.68 5.59
CA LEU A 159 1.64 4.82 4.59
C LEU A 159 2.50 3.57 4.38
N GLU A 160 1.95 2.41 4.66
CA GLU A 160 2.58 1.13 4.35
C GLU A 160 1.75 0.37 3.32
N THR A 161 2.37 -0.02 2.21
CA THR A 161 1.75 -0.85 1.18
C THR A 161 2.47 -2.18 1.07
N VAL A 162 1.72 -3.29 1.12
CA VAL A 162 2.27 -4.64 1.14
C VAL A 162 1.62 -5.49 0.06
N GLN A 163 2.42 -6.00 -0.87
CA GLN A 163 1.99 -6.93 -1.92
C GLN A 163 3.04 -8.03 -2.08
N ILE A 164 2.88 -9.12 -1.34
CA ILE A 164 3.87 -10.18 -1.26
C ILE A 164 3.39 -11.55 -1.76
N ARG A 165 2.15 -11.64 -2.29
CA ARG A 165 1.64 -12.92 -2.74
C ARG A 165 0.54 -12.83 -3.80
N GLY A 166 0.74 -13.54 -4.90
CA GLY A 166 -0.27 -14.03 -5.82
C GLY A 166 -1.05 -13.01 -6.66
N VAL A 167 -0.63 -11.74 -6.70
CA VAL A 167 -1.19 -10.75 -7.60
C VAL A 167 -0.46 -10.82 -8.93
N ASP A 168 -1.19 -11.02 -10.04
CA ASP A 168 -0.60 -11.28 -11.36
C ASP A 168 -0.22 -9.98 -12.08
N ASP A 169 -1.00 -8.92 -11.87
CA ASP A 169 -0.76 -7.62 -12.50
C ASP A 169 -1.18 -6.50 -11.56
N THR A 170 -0.34 -5.49 -11.41
CA THR A 170 -0.68 -4.31 -10.61
C THR A 170 -0.09 -3.04 -11.23
N THR A 171 -0.90 -1.98 -11.26
CA THR A 171 -0.45 -0.62 -11.50
C THR A 171 -0.95 0.24 -10.35
N ARG A 172 -0.04 0.54 -9.42
CA ARG A 172 -0.30 1.39 -8.25
C ARG A 172 0.01 2.83 -8.59
N TYR A 173 -0.86 3.74 -8.19
CA TYR A 173 -0.59 5.17 -8.23
C TYR A 173 -0.72 5.77 -6.83
N THR A 174 0.31 6.47 -6.38
CA THR A 174 0.30 7.19 -5.09
C THR A 174 0.64 8.65 -5.33
N LYS A 175 -0.21 9.56 -4.83
CA LYS A 175 0.06 11.00 -4.86
C LYS A 175 -0.06 11.59 -3.46
N ALA A 176 0.98 12.28 -3.00
CA ALA A 176 0.96 13.00 -1.73
C ALA A 176 1.24 14.49 -1.98
N VAL A 177 0.39 15.36 -1.47
CA VAL A 177 0.54 16.82 -1.53
C VAL A 177 0.63 17.36 -0.11
N LEU A 178 1.82 17.75 0.29
CA LEU A 178 2.12 18.29 1.62
C LEU A 178 1.93 19.82 1.56
N GLN A 179 0.66 20.26 1.65
CA GLN A 179 0.26 21.66 1.49
C GLN A 179 0.62 22.51 2.70
N GLY A 180 0.53 21.92 3.89
CA GLY A 180 0.73 22.64 5.15
C GLY A 180 2.18 22.67 5.61
N ALA A 181 2.55 23.72 6.30
CA ALA A 181 3.87 23.84 6.91
C ALA A 181 4.12 22.70 7.91
N ASN A 182 5.36 22.19 7.96
CA ASN A 182 5.79 21.10 8.85
C ASN A 182 4.96 19.80 8.72
N SER A 183 4.28 19.59 7.61
CA SER A 183 3.61 18.32 7.32
C SER A 183 4.63 17.23 6.94
N GLU A 184 4.31 15.97 7.24
CA GLU A 184 5.23 14.86 7.04
C GLU A 184 4.51 13.64 6.48
N ILE A 185 5.18 12.94 5.55
CA ILE A 185 4.74 11.62 5.10
C ILE A 185 5.91 10.64 5.02
N VAL A 186 5.72 9.46 5.60
CA VAL A 186 6.60 8.30 5.42
C VAL A 186 5.86 7.26 4.61
N ILE A 187 6.40 6.86 3.46
CA ILE A 187 5.82 5.85 2.59
C ILE A 187 6.75 4.65 2.56
N THR A 188 6.24 3.48 2.95
CA THR A 188 6.96 2.22 2.85
C THR A 188 6.23 1.29 1.90
N GLU A 189 6.90 0.82 0.87
CA GLU A 189 6.39 -0.17 -0.07
C GLU A 189 7.15 -1.48 0.08
N LYS A 190 6.41 -2.60 0.22
CA LYS A 190 6.95 -3.95 0.26
C LYS A 190 6.32 -4.77 -0.87
N LEU A 191 7.14 -5.17 -1.82
CA LEU A 191 6.66 -5.82 -3.05
C LEU A 191 7.43 -7.10 -3.33
N LEU A 192 6.72 -8.20 -3.56
CA LEU A 192 7.27 -9.42 -4.09
C LEU A 192 6.51 -9.84 -5.34
N THR A 193 7.23 -10.14 -6.41
CA THR A 193 6.70 -10.73 -7.65
C THR A 193 7.46 -11.98 -8.02
N HIS A 194 6.76 -12.95 -8.61
CA HIS A 194 7.33 -14.21 -9.09
C HIS A 194 6.64 -14.68 -10.39
N GLY A 195 7.14 -15.74 -11.01
CA GLY A 195 6.60 -16.22 -12.29
C GLY A 195 6.65 -15.12 -13.36
N GLU A 196 5.53 -14.84 -14.02
CA GLU A 196 5.39 -13.81 -15.04
C GLU A 196 4.67 -12.55 -14.53
N GLN A 197 4.57 -12.37 -13.22
CA GLN A 197 3.87 -11.25 -12.59
C GLN A 197 4.47 -9.90 -12.96
N LYS A 198 3.61 -8.87 -13.00
CA LYS A 198 4.02 -7.51 -13.34
C LYS A 198 3.54 -6.53 -12.28
N ALA A 199 4.44 -5.64 -11.85
CA ALA A 199 4.10 -4.57 -10.93
C ALA A 199 4.70 -3.25 -11.39
N VAL A 200 3.86 -2.23 -11.46
CA VAL A 200 4.24 -0.84 -11.68
C VAL A 200 3.81 -0.03 -10.46
N SER A 201 4.75 0.64 -9.85
CA SER A 201 4.48 1.62 -8.77
C SER A 201 4.86 3.00 -9.28
N ASP A 202 3.88 3.87 -9.41
CA ASP A 202 3.98 5.25 -9.87
C ASP A 202 3.65 6.19 -8.72
N MET A 203 4.55 7.14 -8.41
CA MET A 203 4.44 7.95 -7.22
C MET A 203 4.81 9.40 -7.46
N ASP A 204 3.95 10.33 -7.00
CA ASP A 204 4.18 11.76 -6.99
C ASP A 204 4.11 12.30 -5.57
N VAL A 205 5.17 12.98 -5.10
CA VAL A 205 5.18 13.68 -3.81
C VAL A 205 5.52 15.15 -4.03
N PHE A 206 4.62 16.04 -3.60
CA PHE A 206 4.78 17.48 -3.68
C PHE A 206 4.98 18.04 -2.27
N LEU A 207 6.12 18.70 -2.06
CA LEU A 207 6.48 19.37 -0.81
C LEU A 207 6.23 20.87 -0.97
N ASP A 208 4.96 21.27 -0.77
CA ASP A 208 4.46 22.63 -1.00
C ASP A 208 4.45 23.48 0.28
N GLY A 209 4.48 22.85 1.45
CA GLY A 209 4.54 23.52 2.74
C GLY A 209 5.98 23.77 3.21
N GLU A 210 6.24 24.92 3.83
CA GLU A 210 7.53 25.21 4.46
C GLU A 210 7.83 24.19 5.57
N GLY A 211 9.04 23.64 5.61
CA GLY A 211 9.46 22.62 6.57
C GLY A 211 8.83 21.25 6.35
N SER A 212 8.10 21.04 5.24
CA SER A 212 7.51 19.74 4.92
C SER A 212 8.57 18.66 4.65
N ARG A 213 8.25 17.41 4.97
CA ARG A 213 9.20 16.29 4.88
C ARG A 213 8.58 15.04 4.28
N THR A 214 9.36 14.33 3.48
CA THR A 214 8.98 13.00 3.00
C THR A 214 10.12 12.01 3.11
N GLN A 215 9.78 10.77 3.45
CA GLN A 215 10.66 9.63 3.31
C GLN A 215 9.90 8.54 2.54
N VAL A 216 10.49 8.08 1.44
CA VAL A 216 9.95 6.97 0.64
C VAL A 216 10.94 5.82 0.69
N ILE A 217 10.49 4.64 1.10
CA ILE A 217 11.29 3.41 1.19
C ILE A 217 10.57 2.34 0.37
N SER A 218 11.12 1.98 -0.79
CA SER A 218 10.65 0.84 -1.58
C SER A 218 11.60 -0.34 -1.41
N ARG A 219 11.08 -1.44 -0.89
CA ARG A 219 11.79 -2.72 -0.78
C ARG A 219 11.09 -3.76 -1.62
N SER A 220 11.78 -4.30 -2.60
CA SER A 220 11.15 -5.23 -3.53
C SER A 220 12.01 -6.45 -3.83
N VAL A 221 11.33 -7.58 -4.06
CA VAL A 221 11.95 -8.83 -4.50
C VAL A 221 11.28 -9.25 -5.80
N ALA A 222 12.06 -9.46 -6.85
CA ALA A 222 11.58 -9.93 -8.13
C ALA A 222 12.23 -11.29 -8.45
N GLN A 223 11.40 -12.30 -8.70
CA GLN A 223 11.82 -13.68 -8.95
C GLN A 223 11.35 -14.15 -10.33
N ASP A 224 11.97 -15.22 -10.83
CA ASP A 224 11.66 -15.92 -12.08
C ASP A 224 11.76 -15.00 -13.31
N ASP A 225 10.66 -14.80 -14.05
CA ASP A 225 10.56 -13.92 -15.22
C ASP A 225 9.71 -12.66 -14.94
N SER A 226 9.48 -12.34 -13.66
CA SER A 226 8.65 -11.21 -13.26
C SER A 226 9.28 -9.85 -13.58
N THR A 227 8.43 -8.82 -13.62
CA THR A 227 8.88 -7.46 -13.95
C THR A 227 8.33 -6.46 -12.94
N GLN A 228 9.21 -5.57 -12.45
CA GLN A 228 8.85 -4.47 -11.57
C GLN A 228 9.38 -3.14 -12.12
N ILE A 229 8.57 -2.10 -12.03
CA ILE A 229 8.95 -0.73 -12.39
C ILE A 229 8.51 0.21 -11.28
N PHE A 230 9.42 1.05 -10.80
CA PHE A 230 9.18 2.05 -9.79
C PHE A 230 9.52 3.46 -10.33
N TYR A 231 8.53 4.36 -10.32
CA TYR A 231 8.62 5.75 -10.78
C TYR A 231 8.38 6.72 -9.62
N PRO A 232 9.32 6.96 -8.73
CA PRO A 232 9.16 7.96 -7.69
C PRO A 232 9.53 9.35 -8.22
N ARG A 233 8.61 10.29 -8.15
CA ARG A 233 8.84 11.71 -8.47
C ARG A 233 8.62 12.53 -7.21
N VAL A 234 9.62 13.33 -6.83
CA VAL A 234 9.53 14.21 -5.66
C VAL A 234 9.85 15.64 -6.08
N THR A 235 8.94 16.56 -5.78
CA THR A 235 9.08 17.98 -6.08
C THR A 235 9.09 18.81 -4.80
N GLY A 236 10.16 19.56 -4.57
CA GLY A 236 10.31 20.49 -3.45
C GLY A 236 10.06 21.94 -3.91
N ASN A 237 8.92 22.51 -3.48
CA ASN A 237 8.49 23.85 -3.87
C ASN A 237 8.79 24.91 -2.80
N GLN A 238 9.17 24.50 -1.59
CA GLN A 238 9.55 25.35 -0.46
C GLN A 238 10.83 24.82 0.21
N ALA A 239 11.28 25.46 1.29
CA ALA A 239 12.29 24.90 2.18
C ALA A 239 11.76 23.58 2.75
N CYS A 240 12.30 22.46 2.31
CA CYS A 240 11.76 21.13 2.59
C CYS A 240 12.86 20.06 2.54
N PHE A 241 12.52 18.86 3.01
CA PHE A 241 13.40 17.70 2.95
C PHE A 241 12.69 16.47 2.37
N GLY A 242 13.35 15.78 1.44
CA GLY A 242 12.85 14.52 0.88
C GLY A 242 13.97 13.51 0.71
N HIS A 243 13.68 12.25 1.07
CA HIS A 243 14.58 11.13 0.87
C HIS A 243 13.82 9.97 0.23
N VAL A 244 14.34 9.48 -0.90
CA VAL A 244 13.78 8.31 -1.61
C VAL A 244 14.83 7.22 -1.64
N GLN A 245 14.49 6.05 -1.11
CA GLN A 245 15.31 4.86 -1.10
C GLN A 245 14.62 3.74 -1.89
N CYS A 246 15.35 3.16 -2.86
CA CYS A 246 14.85 2.08 -3.72
C CYS A 246 15.77 0.86 -3.61
N ASP A 247 15.40 -0.13 -2.83
CA ASP A 247 16.18 -1.35 -2.68
C ASP A 247 15.45 -2.53 -3.34
N ALA A 248 16.16 -3.29 -4.16
CA ALA A 248 15.58 -4.46 -4.82
C ALA A 248 16.52 -5.65 -4.88
N ILE A 249 15.99 -6.84 -4.62
CA ILE A 249 16.64 -8.12 -4.84
C ILE A 249 16.09 -8.75 -6.12
N ILE A 250 16.99 -9.10 -7.04
CA ILE A 250 16.64 -9.77 -8.32
C ILE A 250 17.09 -11.21 -8.27
N MET A 251 16.17 -12.13 -8.63
CA MET A 251 16.43 -13.55 -8.71
C MET A 251 15.92 -14.11 -10.06
N GLY A 252 16.60 -15.13 -10.58
CA GLY A 252 16.26 -15.71 -11.90
C GLY A 252 16.50 -14.72 -13.05
N ASN A 253 15.53 -14.60 -13.94
CA ASN A 253 15.51 -13.70 -15.11
C ASN A 253 14.69 -12.41 -14.86
N ALA A 254 14.27 -12.17 -13.63
CA ALA A 254 13.43 -11.04 -13.29
C ALA A 254 14.07 -9.69 -13.66
N LYS A 255 13.22 -8.70 -13.88
CA LYS A 255 13.64 -7.36 -14.29
C LYS A 255 13.08 -6.31 -13.32
N VAL A 256 13.97 -5.49 -12.77
CA VAL A 256 13.59 -4.36 -11.91
C VAL A 256 14.16 -3.07 -12.51
N ARG A 257 13.33 -2.04 -12.58
CA ARG A 257 13.73 -0.69 -13.01
C ARG A 257 13.24 0.32 -11.98
N ALA A 258 14.14 1.14 -11.46
CA ALA A 258 13.81 2.35 -10.71
C ALA A 258 14.14 3.57 -11.57
N ILE A 259 13.19 4.48 -11.73
CA ILE A 259 13.31 5.66 -12.59
C ILE A 259 12.89 6.89 -11.76
N PRO A 260 13.77 7.39 -10.88
CA PRO A 260 13.44 8.52 -10.00
C PRO A 260 13.55 9.85 -10.74
N GLU A 261 12.69 10.80 -10.36
CA GLU A 261 12.78 12.19 -10.73
C GLU A 261 12.79 13.07 -9.48
N ILE A 262 13.74 13.99 -9.39
CA ILE A 262 13.85 14.96 -8.31
C ILE A 262 13.83 16.36 -8.89
N THR A 263 12.91 17.19 -8.40
CA THR A 263 12.78 18.60 -8.80
C THR A 263 12.86 19.51 -7.58
N CYS A 264 13.85 20.39 -7.53
CA CYS A 264 14.00 21.41 -6.47
C CYS A 264 13.71 22.79 -7.05
N ASN A 265 12.57 23.38 -6.66
CA ASN A 265 12.14 24.71 -7.07
C ASN A 265 12.49 25.82 -6.05
N HIS A 266 13.05 25.45 -4.91
CA HIS A 266 13.45 26.36 -3.83
C HIS A 266 14.92 26.13 -3.44
N VAL A 267 15.64 27.19 -3.10
CA VAL A 267 17.09 27.12 -2.80
C VAL A 267 17.40 26.27 -1.55
N ASP A 268 16.48 26.23 -0.59
CA ASP A 268 16.60 25.48 0.65
C ASP A 268 15.85 24.12 0.57
N ALA A 269 15.42 23.68 -0.61
CA ALA A 269 14.91 22.33 -0.80
C ALA A 269 16.09 21.34 -0.85
N SER A 270 16.03 20.29 -0.02
CA SER A 270 17.02 19.22 0.03
C SER A 270 16.36 17.89 -0.29
N LEU A 271 16.60 17.37 -1.47
CA LEU A 271 16.03 16.11 -1.94
C LEU A 271 17.14 15.13 -2.28
N ILE A 272 17.05 13.91 -1.76
CA ILE A 272 18.05 12.86 -1.91
C ILE A 272 17.39 11.62 -2.50
N HIS A 273 18.05 10.96 -3.43
CA HIS A 273 17.68 9.64 -3.90
C HIS A 273 18.86 8.69 -3.80
N GLU A 274 18.59 7.46 -3.33
CA GLU A 274 19.55 6.36 -3.36
C GLU A 274 18.87 5.07 -3.80
N ALA A 275 19.63 4.17 -4.45
CA ALA A 275 19.11 2.89 -4.92
C ALA A 275 20.17 1.79 -4.81
N ALA A 276 19.75 0.62 -4.33
CA ALA A 276 20.53 -0.60 -4.32
C ALA A 276 19.73 -1.72 -5.00
N ILE A 277 20.07 -2.04 -6.24
CA ILE A 277 19.39 -3.09 -7.02
C ILE A 277 20.42 -4.17 -7.38
N GLY A 278 20.20 -5.40 -6.93
CA GLY A 278 21.15 -6.48 -7.17
C GLY A 278 20.68 -7.85 -6.73
N LYS A 279 21.61 -8.79 -6.73
CA LYS A 279 21.39 -10.16 -6.25
C LYS A 279 21.79 -10.28 -4.79
N ILE A 280 21.28 -11.29 -4.09
CA ILE A 280 21.77 -11.65 -2.76
C ILE A 280 23.26 -11.97 -2.87
N ALA A 281 24.07 -11.38 -2.00
CA ALA A 281 25.50 -11.66 -1.97
C ALA A 281 25.74 -13.11 -1.50
N GLY A 282 26.53 -13.87 -2.28
CA GLY A 282 26.83 -15.28 -1.96
C GLY A 282 27.44 -15.47 -0.58
N GLU A 283 28.21 -14.48 -0.07
CA GLU A 283 28.77 -14.51 1.27
C GLU A 283 27.72 -14.50 2.37
N GLN A 284 26.60 -13.80 2.17
CA GLN A 284 25.47 -13.77 3.12
C GLN A 284 24.82 -15.15 3.23
N ILE A 285 24.56 -15.78 2.07
CA ILE A 285 24.01 -17.14 2.01
C ILE A 285 24.99 -18.11 2.68
N LEU A 286 26.26 -18.08 2.29
CA LEU A 286 27.29 -18.97 2.85
C LEU A 286 27.40 -18.85 4.37
N LYS A 287 27.34 -17.62 4.91
CA LYS A 287 27.38 -17.38 6.35
C LYS A 287 26.20 -18.03 7.07
N LEU A 288 25.00 -17.96 6.53
CA LEU A 288 23.82 -18.61 7.11
C LEU A 288 23.90 -20.14 6.99
N MET A 289 24.44 -20.67 5.89
CA MET A 289 24.69 -22.11 5.74
C MET A 289 25.71 -22.64 6.75
N THR A 290 26.72 -21.84 7.14
CA THR A 290 27.66 -22.23 8.22
C THR A 290 27.01 -22.32 9.59
N LEU A 291 25.82 -21.72 9.75
CA LEU A 291 24.99 -21.83 10.96
C LEU A 291 23.99 -23.01 10.89
N GLY A 292 24.07 -23.84 9.86
CA GLY A 292 23.29 -25.07 9.72
C GLY A 292 22.02 -24.97 8.87
N LEU A 293 21.79 -23.84 8.18
CA LEU A 293 20.66 -23.69 7.26
C LEU A 293 20.98 -24.32 5.89
N SER A 294 19.98 -24.86 5.19
CA SER A 294 20.11 -25.18 3.77
C SER A 294 20.26 -23.90 2.93
N TYR A 295 20.60 -24.04 1.65
CA TYR A 295 20.66 -22.89 0.74
C TYR A 295 19.31 -22.16 0.67
N GLU A 296 18.23 -22.92 0.48
CA GLU A 296 16.87 -22.42 0.37
C GLU A 296 16.38 -21.74 1.66
N GLU A 297 16.70 -22.33 2.82
CA GLU A 297 16.37 -21.71 4.11
C GLU A 297 17.15 -20.42 4.35
N ALA A 298 18.42 -20.36 3.96
CA ALA A 298 19.24 -19.17 4.06
C ALA A 298 18.71 -18.06 3.16
N GLU A 299 18.38 -18.37 1.91
CA GLU A 299 17.79 -17.45 0.95
C GLU A 299 16.47 -16.89 1.47
N GLN A 300 15.53 -17.77 1.90
CA GLN A 300 14.24 -17.34 2.45
C GLN A 300 14.40 -16.43 3.67
N LYS A 301 15.34 -16.74 4.57
CA LYS A 301 15.63 -15.88 5.74
C LYS A 301 16.11 -14.48 5.38
N ILE A 302 16.91 -14.37 4.31
CA ILE A 302 17.37 -13.06 3.80
C ILE A 302 16.17 -12.29 3.22
N LEU A 303 15.33 -12.93 2.41
CA LEU A 303 14.14 -12.31 1.82
C LEU A 303 13.14 -11.85 2.89
N ASP A 304 12.85 -12.69 3.87
CA ASP A 304 11.97 -12.34 5.00
C ASP A 304 12.50 -11.15 5.80
N GLY A 305 13.83 -11.10 6.00
CA GLY A 305 14.48 -9.98 6.69
C GLY A 305 14.48 -8.70 5.87
N PHE A 306 14.61 -8.80 4.56
CA PHE A 306 14.65 -7.67 3.63
C PHE A 306 13.27 -7.01 3.47
N LEU A 307 12.19 -7.81 3.45
CA LEU A 307 10.82 -7.32 3.33
C LEU A 307 10.16 -6.96 4.67
N LYS A 308 10.85 -7.09 5.79
CA LYS A 308 10.38 -6.59 7.09
C LYS A 308 10.52 -5.07 7.15
#